data_8faede9f4540ef6539b7f4d549d52f20
#
_entry.id   8faede9f4540ef6539b7f4d549d52f20
#
_cell.length_a   1.000
_cell.length_b   1.000
_cell.length_c   1.000
_cell.angle_alpha   90.00
_cell.angle_beta   90.00
_cell.angle_gamma   90.00
#
_symmetry.space_group_name_H-M   'P 1'
#
loop_
_entity.id
_entity.type
_entity.pdbx_description
1 polymer ?
#
loop_
_entity_poly.entity_id
_entity_poly.type
_entity_poly.pdbx_seq_one_letter_code
_entity_poly.pdbx_strand_id
1 'polypeptide(L)'
;MKKTTLMAGVLALAAASAWAHDHAGHGGHNLSNLPASCEAYFKRADACFAKAGEKTASFHATNTMVLKHSLHDATQKQRNEMCEYADKNFGNIAQKLKCE
;
A
#
# COMPACT_ATOMS: atom_id res chain seq x y z
N MET A 1 6.82 5.23 43.92
CA MET A 1 6.43 4.05 43.20
C MET A 1 5.37 4.30 42.16
N LYS A 2 4.36 4.98 42.48
CA LYS A 2 3.34 5.23 41.47
C LYS A 2 3.83 6.08 40.37
N LYS A 3 4.71 6.96 40.60
CA LYS A 3 5.19 7.84 39.57
C LYS A 3 5.82 7.12 38.43
N THR A 4 6.50 6.08 38.70
CA THR A 4 7.14 5.32 37.62
C THR A 4 6.16 4.85 36.59
N THR A 5 5.01 4.46 37.05
CA THR A 5 4.02 3.95 36.10
C THR A 5 3.60 5.00 35.11
N LEU A 6 3.47 6.21 35.55
CA LEU A 6 3.01 7.26 34.67
C LEU A 6 3.95 7.54 33.55
N MET A 7 5.22 7.48 33.83
CA MET A 7 6.17 7.76 32.80
C MET A 7 6.12 6.79 31.68
N ALA A 8 5.91 5.55 31.97
CA ALA A 8 5.86 4.53 30.94
C ALA A 8 4.75 4.81 29.96
N GLY A 9 3.63 5.26 30.46
CA GLY A 9 2.52 5.55 29.58
C GLY A 9 2.81 6.65 28.59
N VAL A 10 3.48 7.65 29.06
CA VAL A 10 3.79 8.78 28.21
C VAL A 10 4.68 8.39 27.06
N LEU A 11 5.65 7.57 27.34
CA LEU A 11 6.56 7.14 26.31
C LEU A 11 5.85 6.37 25.22
N ALA A 12 4.93 5.54 25.61
CA ALA A 12 4.20 4.75 24.65
C ALA A 12 3.41 5.62 23.68
N LEU A 13 2.82 6.64 24.21
CA LEU A 13 2.05 7.54 23.36
C LEU A 13 2.92 8.25 22.35
N ALA A 14 4.08 8.66 22.77
CA ALA A 14 4.98 9.35 21.87
C ALA A 14 5.36 8.46 20.71
N ALA A 15 5.65 7.22 20.98
CA ALA A 15 6.00 6.29 19.94
C ALA A 15 4.87 6.09 18.95
N ALA A 16 3.67 5.98 19.45
CA ALA A 16 2.52 5.80 18.59
C ALA A 16 2.32 6.99 17.69
N SER A 17 2.52 8.16 18.21
CA SER A 17 2.36 9.37 17.40
C SER A 17 3.35 9.41 16.25
N ALA A 18 4.58 9.07 16.53
CA ALA A 18 5.60 9.06 15.50
C ALA A 18 5.21 8.11 14.37
N TRP A 19 4.68 6.98 14.73
CA TRP A 19 4.24 6.00 13.75
C TRP A 19 3.16 6.55 12.84
N ALA A 20 2.16 7.16 13.43
CA ALA A 20 1.06 7.71 12.67
C ALA A 20 1.56 8.79 11.73
N HIS A 21 2.50 9.58 12.18
CA HIS A 21 3.04 10.65 11.37
C HIS A 21 3.73 10.09 10.13
N ASP A 22 4.52 9.07 10.30
CA ASP A 22 5.20 8.45 9.17
C ASP A 22 4.21 7.94 8.15
N HIS A 23 3.17 7.29 8.61
CA HIS A 23 2.15 6.77 7.73
C HIS A 23 1.53 7.87 6.89
N ALA A 24 1.18 8.95 7.53
CA ALA A 24 0.57 10.06 6.83
C ALA A 24 1.50 10.60 5.75
N GLY A 25 2.78 10.63 6.02
CA GLY A 25 3.73 11.13 5.07
C GLY A 25 3.86 10.30 3.83
N HIS A 26 3.43 9.06 3.90
CA HIS A 26 3.56 8.16 2.76
C HIS A 26 2.36 8.14 1.85
N GLY A 27 1.32 8.84 2.18
CA GLY A 27 0.13 8.84 1.38
C GLY A 27 0.38 9.19 -0.06
N GLY A 28 1.31 10.10 -0.30
CA GLY A 28 1.63 10.51 -1.64
C GLY A 28 2.88 9.87 -2.18
N HIS A 29 3.09 8.65 -1.88
CA HIS A 29 4.28 7.94 -2.28
C HIS A 29 4.59 8.02 -3.74
N ASN A 30 5.75 8.51 -4.04
CA ASN A 30 6.21 8.63 -5.40
C ASN A 30 7.38 7.68 -5.61
N LEU A 31 7.10 6.55 -6.21
CA LEU A 31 8.14 5.58 -6.53
C LEU A 31 8.71 5.89 -7.89
N SER A 32 10.00 6.17 -7.92
CA SER A 32 10.68 6.42 -9.19
C SER A 32 11.29 5.13 -9.72
N ASN A 33 11.53 5.10 -11.01
CA ASN A 33 12.19 3.98 -11.68
C ASN A 33 11.50 2.64 -11.50
N LEU A 34 10.17 2.64 -11.60
CA LEU A 34 9.44 1.39 -11.54
C LEU A 34 9.63 0.60 -12.83
N PRO A 35 9.76 -0.72 -12.74
CA PRO A 35 9.75 -1.56 -13.94
C PRO A 35 8.44 -1.38 -14.71
N ALA A 36 8.49 -1.65 -16.00
CA ALA A 36 7.30 -1.54 -16.85
C ALA A 36 6.15 -2.39 -16.33
N SER A 37 6.45 -3.57 -15.78
CA SER A 37 5.42 -4.43 -15.21
C SER A 37 4.67 -3.76 -14.06
N CYS A 38 5.38 -3.00 -13.25
CA CYS A 38 4.76 -2.29 -12.13
C CYS A 38 3.91 -1.14 -12.62
N GLU A 39 4.42 -0.38 -13.59
CA GLU A 39 3.65 0.72 -14.15
C GLU A 39 2.36 0.22 -14.78
N ALA A 40 2.44 -0.86 -15.53
CA ALA A 40 1.27 -1.44 -16.16
C ALA A 40 0.28 -1.96 -15.12
N TYR A 41 0.78 -2.63 -14.11
CA TYR A 41 -0.08 -3.16 -13.08
C TYR A 41 -0.82 -2.06 -12.32
N PHE A 42 -0.12 -1.02 -11.89
CA PHE A 42 -0.77 0.05 -11.14
C PHE A 42 -1.76 0.82 -12.00
N LYS A 43 -1.46 0.99 -13.26
CA LYS A 43 -2.38 1.64 -14.18
C LYS A 43 -3.66 0.82 -14.33
N ARG A 44 -3.52 -0.47 -14.49
CA ARG A 44 -4.66 -1.39 -14.59
C ARG A 44 -5.49 -1.37 -13.31
N ALA A 45 -4.83 -1.46 -12.17
CA ALA A 45 -5.50 -1.47 -10.88
C ALA A 45 -6.25 -0.17 -10.63
N ASP A 46 -5.61 0.95 -10.89
CA ASP A 46 -6.24 2.25 -10.67
C ASP A 46 -7.48 2.42 -11.55
N ALA A 47 -7.40 2.02 -12.79
CA ALA A 47 -8.55 2.11 -13.70
C ALA A 47 -9.69 1.22 -13.22
N CYS A 48 -9.37 0.03 -12.77
CA CYS A 48 -10.38 -0.90 -12.26
C CYS A 48 -11.04 -0.34 -11.01
N PHE A 49 -10.25 0.17 -10.08
CA PHE A 49 -10.79 0.71 -8.84
C PHE A 49 -11.67 1.93 -9.09
N ALA A 50 -11.27 2.77 -10.04
CA ALA A 50 -12.07 3.93 -10.40
C ALA A 50 -13.43 3.50 -10.95
N LYS A 51 -13.42 2.46 -11.76
CA LYS A 51 -14.65 1.94 -12.34
C LYS A 51 -15.57 1.29 -11.32
N ALA A 52 -14.99 0.55 -10.39
CA ALA A 52 -15.74 -0.14 -9.34
C ALA A 52 -16.32 0.81 -8.30
N GLY A 53 -15.68 1.95 -8.11
CA GLY A 53 -16.07 2.91 -7.09
C GLY A 53 -15.29 2.75 -5.82
N GLU A 54 -15.05 3.86 -5.17
CA GLU A 54 -14.19 3.93 -3.99
C GLU A 54 -14.61 2.97 -2.90
N LYS A 55 -15.89 2.92 -2.61
CA LYS A 55 -16.39 2.10 -1.54
C LYS A 55 -16.19 0.61 -1.82
N THR A 56 -16.53 0.20 -3.02
CA THR A 56 -16.43 -1.20 -3.41
C THR A 56 -14.98 -1.66 -3.49
N ALA A 57 -14.11 -0.80 -3.96
CA ALA A 57 -12.72 -1.15 -4.20
C ALA A 57 -11.80 -0.92 -3.01
N SER A 58 -12.30 -0.36 -1.91
CA SER A 58 -11.42 0.13 -0.84
C SER A 58 -10.47 -0.93 -0.28
N PHE A 59 -10.93 -2.15 -0.10
CA PHE A 59 -10.08 -3.21 0.42
C PHE A 59 -8.90 -3.48 -0.51
N HIS A 60 -9.18 -3.60 -1.79
CA HIS A 60 -8.13 -3.90 -2.76
C HIS A 60 -7.24 -2.68 -3.03
N ALA A 61 -7.80 -1.49 -2.96
CA ALA A 61 -7.02 -0.28 -3.10
C ALA A 61 -6.02 -0.15 -1.95
N THR A 62 -6.43 -0.49 -0.74
CA THR A 62 -5.53 -0.49 0.41
C THR A 62 -4.41 -1.51 0.22
N ASN A 63 -4.75 -2.70 -0.26
CA ASN A 63 -3.73 -3.72 -0.51
C ASN A 63 -2.75 -3.28 -1.59
N THR A 64 -3.21 -2.56 -2.58
CA THR A 64 -2.34 -2.02 -3.61
C THR A 64 -1.37 -1.00 -3.02
N MET A 65 -1.83 -0.21 -2.08
CA MET A 65 -0.94 0.71 -1.39
C MET A 65 0.13 -0.02 -0.59
N VAL A 66 -0.24 -1.12 0.06
CA VAL A 66 0.71 -1.95 0.79
C VAL A 66 1.77 -2.48 -0.17
N LEU A 67 1.36 -2.88 -1.35
CA LEU A 67 2.32 -3.34 -2.35
C LEU A 67 3.28 -2.21 -2.73
N LYS A 68 2.78 -1.02 -2.96
CA LYS A 68 3.66 0.11 -3.27
C LYS A 68 4.70 0.34 -2.18
N HIS A 69 4.29 0.25 -0.94
CA HIS A 69 5.22 0.36 0.17
C HIS A 69 6.30 -0.71 0.12
N SER A 70 5.90 -1.92 -0.17
CA SER A 70 6.84 -3.04 -0.24
C SER A 70 7.86 -2.86 -1.35
N LEU A 71 7.48 -2.22 -2.43
CA LEU A 71 8.39 -1.99 -3.55
C LEU A 71 9.48 -0.99 -3.21
N HIS A 72 9.25 -0.16 -2.23
CA HIS A 72 10.18 0.92 -1.90
C HIS A 72 11.59 0.41 -1.63
N ASP A 73 11.70 -0.66 -0.87
CA ASP A 73 12.99 -1.20 -0.50
C ASP A 73 13.41 -2.41 -1.34
N ALA A 74 12.66 -2.72 -2.38
CA ALA A 74 12.94 -3.87 -3.21
C ALA A 74 13.88 -3.51 -4.35
N THR A 75 14.65 -4.48 -4.82
CA THR A 75 15.49 -4.30 -6.01
C THR A 75 14.61 -4.26 -7.25
N GLN A 76 15.15 -3.81 -8.36
CA GLN A 76 14.39 -3.78 -9.61
C GLN A 76 13.91 -5.17 -10.01
N LYS A 77 14.73 -6.18 -9.81
CA LYS A 77 14.33 -7.54 -10.11
C LYS A 77 13.17 -7.98 -9.23
N GLN A 78 13.27 -7.70 -7.94
CA GLN A 78 12.19 -8.03 -7.01
C GLN A 78 10.91 -7.28 -7.34
N ARG A 79 11.03 -6.00 -7.69
CA ARG A 79 9.90 -5.20 -8.08
C ARG A 79 9.18 -5.82 -9.27
N ASN A 80 9.94 -6.20 -10.27
CA ASN A 80 9.36 -6.80 -11.47
C ASN A 80 8.61 -8.09 -11.12
N GLU A 81 9.23 -8.95 -10.32
CA GLU A 81 8.60 -10.21 -9.93
C GLU A 81 7.33 -9.98 -9.12
N MET A 82 7.37 -9.04 -8.20
CA MET A 82 6.21 -8.74 -7.37
C MET A 82 5.05 -8.21 -8.20
N CYS A 83 5.36 -7.34 -9.14
CA CYS A 83 4.32 -6.75 -9.98
C CYS A 83 3.76 -7.74 -10.98
N GLU A 84 4.60 -8.60 -11.54
CA GLU A 84 4.11 -9.65 -12.42
C GLU A 84 3.18 -10.61 -11.68
N TYR A 85 3.55 -10.95 -10.47
CA TYR A 85 2.72 -11.82 -9.66
C TYR A 85 1.38 -11.14 -9.33
N ALA A 86 1.43 -9.88 -8.95
CA ALA A 86 0.22 -9.14 -8.63
C ALA A 86 -0.69 -9.01 -9.85
N ASP A 87 -0.10 -8.72 -11.00
CA ASP A 87 -0.87 -8.59 -12.24
C ASP A 87 -1.52 -9.90 -12.63
N LYS A 88 -0.80 -10.98 -12.46
CA LYS A 88 -1.31 -12.30 -12.78
C LYS A 88 -2.53 -12.65 -11.95
N ASN A 89 -2.54 -12.24 -10.70
CA ASN A 89 -3.64 -12.54 -9.79
C ASN A 89 -4.74 -11.48 -9.83
N PHE A 90 -4.51 -10.39 -10.51
CA PHE A 90 -5.47 -9.30 -10.50
C PHE A 90 -6.77 -9.64 -11.24
N GLY A 91 -6.70 -10.55 -12.19
CA GLY A 91 -7.90 -10.93 -12.92
C GLY A 91 -9.05 -11.39 -12.04
N ASN A 92 -8.74 -12.15 -10.98
CA ASN A 92 -9.76 -12.59 -10.04
C ASN A 92 -10.36 -11.42 -9.29
N ILE A 93 -9.54 -10.46 -8.93
CA ILE A 93 -10.01 -9.26 -8.24
C ILE A 93 -10.92 -8.46 -9.15
N ALA A 94 -10.48 -8.28 -10.39
CA ALA A 94 -11.23 -7.51 -11.37
C ALA A 94 -12.60 -8.11 -11.64
N GLN A 95 -12.68 -9.43 -11.68
CA GLN A 95 -13.96 -10.09 -11.86
C GLN A 95 -14.88 -9.89 -10.68
N LYS A 96 -14.33 -9.98 -9.46
CA LYS A 96 -15.13 -9.76 -8.26
C LYS A 96 -15.64 -8.33 -8.20
N LEU A 97 -14.84 -7.38 -8.61
CA LEU A 97 -15.22 -5.97 -8.62
C LEU A 97 -16.01 -5.59 -9.86
N LYS A 98 -16.07 -6.48 -10.83
CA LYS A 98 -16.76 -6.24 -12.11
C LYS A 98 -16.22 -5.03 -12.84
N CYS A 99 -14.91 -4.85 -12.81
CA CYS A 99 -14.27 -3.72 -13.44
C CYS A 99 -13.47 -4.10 -14.69
N GLU A 100 -13.45 -5.38 -14.98
CA GLU A 100 -12.85 -5.87 -16.24
C GLU A 100 -13.71 -6.99 -16.79
#